data_2d26707c66e84801fa91bdb65f276cb1
#
_entry.id   2d26707c66e84801fa91bdb65f276cb1
#
_cell.length_a   1.000
_cell.length_b   1.000
_cell.length_c   1.000
_cell.angle_alpha   90.00
_cell.angle_beta   90.00
_cell.angle_gamma   90.00
#
_symmetry.space_group_name_H-M   'P 1'
#
loop_
_entity.id
_entity.type
_entity.pdbx_description
1 polymer ?
#
loop_
_entity_poly.entity_id
_entity_poly.type
_entity_poly.pdbx_seq_one_letter_code
_entity_poly.pdbx_strand_id
1 'polypeptide(L)'
;PDYAILSHTWGKKEVTFQDIQNRVKEKSALEDAWNKVEGACAHAKKYGWKWIWIDSCSALDTCCIDKSSSAELSENINSMYRLYENAEVCYVYLPDASSKEDPRDPGSRFPKSKWFTRGWTLQELIAPSASVVFLDSSWKEIGTRYSLCDVISTITSIPVELLENGDLTKYSIAQKMSWAAFRKTTREEDRAYSLMGLFDICMPPIYGEGGAKAFMRLQQEIIKTSDDHSIFAW
;
A
#
# COMPACT_ATOMS: atom_id res chain seq x y z
N PRO A 1 10.73 -13.38 11.16
CA PRO A 1 10.44 -14.49 10.25
C PRO A 1 10.22 -13.94 8.85
N ASP A 2 10.63 -14.70 7.83
CA ASP A 2 10.38 -14.39 6.43
C ASP A 2 8.87 -14.46 6.14
N TYR A 3 8.31 -13.48 5.48
CA TYR A 3 6.87 -13.37 5.23
C TYR A 3 6.54 -12.74 3.88
N ALA A 4 5.40 -13.14 3.35
CA ALA A 4 4.75 -12.43 2.25
C ALA A 4 3.88 -11.30 2.79
N ILE A 5 3.63 -10.26 1.99
CA ILE A 5 2.72 -9.18 2.34
C ILE A 5 1.67 -9.00 1.24
N LEU A 6 0.42 -8.73 1.64
CA LEU A 6 -0.66 -8.44 0.71
C LEU A 6 -0.91 -6.93 0.62
N SER A 7 -0.86 -6.40 -0.58
CA SER A 7 -1.33 -5.06 -0.92
C SER A 7 -2.65 -5.16 -1.67
N HIS A 8 -3.68 -4.42 -1.25
CA HIS A 8 -4.99 -4.46 -1.89
C HIS A 8 -5.78 -3.16 -1.69
N THR A 9 -6.83 -2.98 -2.46
CA THR A 9 -7.82 -1.93 -2.19
C THR A 9 -8.94 -2.49 -1.32
N TRP A 10 -9.44 -1.66 -0.40
CA TRP A 10 -10.49 -2.07 0.52
C TRP A 10 -11.85 -2.15 -0.15
N GLY A 11 -12.57 -3.22 0.19
CA GLY A 11 -13.97 -3.38 -0.15
C GLY A 11 -14.88 -2.55 0.77
N LYS A 12 -16.20 -2.73 0.61
CA LYS A 12 -17.19 -2.11 1.50
C LYS A 12 -17.17 -2.69 2.92
N LYS A 13 -16.72 -3.93 3.05
CA LYS A 13 -16.55 -4.66 4.31
C LYS A 13 -15.26 -5.47 4.22
N GLU A 14 -14.49 -5.50 5.30
CA GLU A 14 -13.25 -6.25 5.43
C GLU A 14 -13.32 -7.17 6.64
N VAL A 15 -12.52 -8.26 6.62
CA VAL A 15 -12.35 -9.15 7.77
C VAL A 15 -11.50 -8.44 8.80
N THR A 16 -11.97 -8.36 10.03
CA THR A 16 -11.27 -7.71 11.14
C THR A 16 -10.40 -8.71 11.91
N PHE A 17 -9.49 -8.18 12.75
CA PHE A 17 -8.70 -8.98 13.67
C PHE A 17 -9.61 -9.79 14.63
N GLN A 18 -10.69 -9.18 15.13
CA GLN A 18 -11.67 -9.84 15.99
C GLN A 18 -12.41 -10.96 15.26
N ASP A 19 -12.76 -10.77 13.97
CA ASP A 19 -13.41 -11.80 13.16
C ASP A 19 -12.52 -13.03 13.03
N ILE A 20 -11.21 -12.84 12.86
CA ILE A 20 -10.24 -13.93 12.80
C ILE A 20 -10.11 -14.61 14.16
N GLN A 21 -9.94 -13.86 15.26
CA GLN A 21 -9.84 -14.41 16.62
C GLN A 21 -11.07 -15.19 17.04
N ASN A 22 -12.25 -14.64 16.78
CA ASN A 22 -13.52 -15.23 17.14
C ASN A 22 -13.94 -16.36 16.18
N ARG A 23 -13.18 -16.61 15.11
CA ARG A 23 -13.52 -17.57 14.05
C ARG A 23 -14.96 -17.39 13.55
N VAL A 24 -15.41 -16.14 13.46
CA VAL A 24 -16.77 -15.80 13.05
C VAL A 24 -16.97 -16.25 11.60
N LYS A 25 -17.71 -17.37 11.47
CA LYS A 25 -18.06 -17.95 10.16
C LYS A 25 -19.42 -17.48 9.65
N GLU A 26 -19.92 -16.35 10.09
CA GLU A 26 -21.12 -15.76 9.48
C GLU A 26 -20.77 -15.21 8.09
N LYS A 27 -20.68 -16.14 7.15
CA LYS A 27 -20.14 -15.96 5.80
C LYS A 27 -20.95 -15.00 4.92
N SER A 28 -22.24 -14.80 5.15
CA SER A 28 -23.10 -14.14 4.15
C SER A 28 -22.83 -12.64 3.95
N ALA A 29 -22.35 -11.94 4.95
CA ALA A 29 -22.08 -10.50 4.88
C ALA A 29 -20.61 -10.14 4.57
N LEU A 30 -19.67 -11.07 4.75
CA LEU A 30 -18.23 -10.90 4.62
C LEU A 30 -17.60 -11.90 3.64
N GLU A 31 -18.38 -12.58 2.81
CA GLU A 31 -17.93 -13.67 1.94
C GLU A 31 -16.78 -13.24 1.02
N ASP A 32 -16.92 -12.08 0.35
CA ASP A 32 -15.88 -11.58 -0.55
C ASP A 32 -14.59 -11.23 0.20
N ALA A 33 -14.70 -10.69 1.43
CA ALA A 33 -13.55 -10.36 2.25
C ALA A 33 -12.84 -11.62 2.77
N TRP A 34 -13.59 -12.65 3.19
CA TRP A 34 -13.03 -13.94 3.57
C TRP A 34 -12.37 -14.65 2.39
N ASN A 35 -13.01 -14.67 1.21
CA ASN A 35 -12.44 -15.26 0.00
C ASN A 35 -11.10 -14.60 -0.37
N LYS A 36 -10.97 -13.28 -0.15
CA LYS A 36 -9.71 -12.56 -0.36
C LYS A 36 -8.63 -13.02 0.64
N VAL A 37 -8.94 -13.10 1.93
CA VAL A 37 -7.99 -13.57 2.96
C VAL A 37 -7.57 -15.01 2.72
N GLU A 38 -8.55 -15.91 2.49
CA GLU A 38 -8.28 -17.33 2.20
C GLU A 38 -7.46 -17.50 0.91
N GLY A 39 -7.79 -16.71 -0.13
CA GLY A 39 -7.04 -16.70 -1.39
C GLY A 39 -5.60 -16.25 -1.21
N ALA A 40 -5.38 -15.19 -0.43
CA ALA A 40 -4.04 -14.70 -0.11
C ALA A 40 -3.22 -15.75 0.64
N CYS A 41 -3.81 -16.38 1.65
CA CYS A 41 -3.16 -17.46 2.42
C CYS A 41 -2.84 -18.68 1.53
N ALA A 42 -3.78 -19.08 0.68
CA ALA A 42 -3.59 -20.19 -0.25
C ALA A 42 -2.50 -19.89 -1.27
N HIS A 43 -2.48 -18.65 -1.80
CA HIS A 43 -1.46 -18.21 -2.76
C HIS A 43 -0.07 -18.17 -2.11
N ALA A 44 0.07 -17.57 -0.93
CA ALA A 44 1.32 -17.56 -0.18
C ALA A 44 1.84 -18.97 0.11
N LYS A 45 0.96 -19.86 0.60
CA LYS A 45 1.29 -21.27 0.87
C LYS A 45 1.76 -22.02 -0.38
N LYS A 46 1.16 -21.76 -1.56
CA LYS A 46 1.56 -22.37 -2.83
C LYS A 46 3.02 -22.08 -3.18
N TYR A 47 3.51 -20.88 -2.82
CA TYR A 47 4.89 -20.47 -3.03
C TYR A 47 5.82 -20.70 -1.83
N GLY A 48 5.36 -21.47 -0.82
CA GLY A 48 6.16 -21.92 0.31
C GLY A 48 6.23 -20.96 1.50
N TRP A 49 5.51 -19.84 1.45
CA TRP A 49 5.49 -18.89 2.56
C TRP A 49 4.67 -19.42 3.72
N LYS A 50 5.26 -19.38 4.91
CA LYS A 50 4.59 -19.80 6.16
C LYS A 50 3.75 -18.68 6.77
N TRP A 51 4.11 -17.44 6.50
CA TRP A 51 3.50 -16.23 7.03
C TRP A 51 3.10 -15.27 5.91
N ILE A 52 1.93 -14.69 6.04
CA ILE A 52 1.50 -13.58 5.21
C ILE A 52 0.92 -12.49 6.09
N TRP A 53 1.41 -11.27 5.90
CA TRP A 53 0.86 -10.08 6.53
C TRP A 53 -0.21 -9.49 5.61
N ILE A 54 -1.40 -9.20 6.17
CA ILE A 54 -2.53 -8.65 5.42
C ILE A 54 -3.02 -7.41 6.16
N ASP A 55 -2.96 -6.25 5.49
CA ASP A 55 -3.62 -5.03 5.93
C ASP A 55 -5.06 -5.04 5.42
N SER A 56 -5.97 -5.57 6.21
CA SER A 56 -7.41 -5.45 5.95
C SER A 56 -7.93 -4.24 6.71
N CYS A 57 -7.75 -3.07 6.13
CA CYS A 57 -8.28 -1.86 6.73
C CYS A 57 -9.68 -1.53 6.16
N SER A 58 -10.73 -1.91 6.81
CA SER A 58 -11.94 -1.08 6.94
C SER A 58 -11.58 0.09 7.87
N ALA A 59 -12.21 1.25 7.75
CA ALA A 59 -11.84 2.49 8.46
C ALA A 59 -11.52 2.39 9.96
N LEU A 60 -11.55 1.22 10.55
CA LEU A 60 -11.35 0.95 11.97
C LEU A 60 -10.57 -0.32 12.31
N ASP A 61 -10.35 -1.32 11.40
CA ASP A 61 -9.75 -2.61 11.81
C ASP A 61 -8.84 -3.25 10.73
N THR A 62 -7.67 -3.75 11.11
CA THR A 62 -6.82 -4.63 10.31
C THR A 62 -6.85 -6.06 10.86
N CYS A 63 -6.68 -7.07 10.01
CA CYS A 63 -6.62 -8.45 10.50
C CYS A 63 -5.32 -8.77 11.23
N CYS A 64 -4.32 -7.91 11.15
CA CYS A 64 -3.04 -8.05 11.85
C CYS A 64 -2.81 -6.98 12.94
N ILE A 65 -3.75 -6.01 13.14
CA ILE A 65 -3.58 -4.88 14.06
C ILE A 65 -4.82 -4.72 14.92
N ASP A 66 -4.65 -4.65 16.24
CA ASP A 66 -5.73 -4.26 17.16
C ASP A 66 -5.81 -2.72 17.25
N LYS A 67 -6.80 -2.14 16.59
CA LYS A 67 -7.02 -0.67 16.55
C LYS A 67 -7.79 -0.12 17.75
N SER A 68 -8.22 -0.94 18.66
CA SER A 68 -8.75 -0.46 19.95
C SER A 68 -7.64 0.17 20.80
N SER A 69 -6.36 -0.15 20.47
CA SER A 69 -5.17 0.45 21.07
C SER A 69 -4.62 1.57 20.17
N SER A 70 -4.72 2.82 20.63
CA SER A 70 -4.13 3.98 19.92
C SER A 70 -2.61 3.88 19.79
N ALA A 71 -1.94 3.23 20.75
CA ALA A 71 -0.50 3.00 20.71
C ALA A 71 -0.13 2.03 19.57
N GLU A 72 -0.83 0.91 19.45
CA GLU A 72 -0.59 -0.10 18.39
C GLU A 72 -0.90 0.48 17.01
N LEU A 73 -1.97 1.26 16.87
CA LEU A 73 -2.29 1.96 15.63
C LEU A 73 -1.15 2.93 15.23
N SER A 74 -0.63 3.70 16.18
CA SER A 74 0.47 4.64 15.94
C SER A 74 1.75 3.91 15.52
N GLU A 75 2.10 2.81 16.19
CA GLU A 75 3.24 1.98 15.85
C GLU A 75 3.12 1.41 14.44
N ASN A 76 1.96 0.85 14.10
CA ASN A 76 1.73 0.26 12.78
C ASN A 76 1.79 1.29 11.65
N ILE A 77 1.19 2.48 11.83
CA ILE A 77 1.25 3.55 10.82
C ILE A 77 2.71 3.99 10.58
N ASN A 78 3.50 4.15 11.64
CA ASN A 78 4.91 4.52 11.53
C ASN A 78 5.79 3.37 10.98
N SER A 79 5.38 2.13 11.16
CA SER A 79 6.12 0.95 10.70
C SER A 79 5.70 0.47 9.31
N MET A 80 4.62 1.02 8.73
CA MET A 80 4.00 0.52 7.50
C MET A 80 5.01 0.38 6.35
N TYR A 81 5.83 1.39 6.12
CA TYR A 81 6.86 1.35 5.08
C TYR A 81 7.83 0.18 5.29
N ARG A 82 8.32 0.01 6.52
CA ARG A 82 9.26 -1.06 6.88
C ARG A 82 8.64 -2.45 6.78
N LEU A 83 7.33 -2.58 7.05
CA LEU A 83 6.62 -3.85 6.86
C LEU A 83 6.62 -4.27 5.39
N TYR A 84 6.44 -3.33 4.46
CA TYR A 84 6.54 -3.60 3.04
C TYR A 84 7.99 -3.79 2.58
N GLU A 85 8.93 -2.99 3.07
CA GLU A 85 10.37 -3.06 2.74
C GLU A 85 10.99 -4.40 3.11
N ASN A 86 10.63 -4.95 4.27
CA ASN A 86 11.19 -6.19 4.80
C ASN A 86 10.44 -7.46 4.35
N ALA A 87 9.39 -7.33 3.57
CA ALA A 87 8.67 -8.49 3.05
C ALA A 87 9.46 -9.15 1.91
N GLU A 88 9.50 -10.49 1.89
CA GLU A 88 10.17 -11.28 0.87
C GLU A 88 9.43 -11.24 -0.48
N VAL A 89 8.13 -10.96 -0.46
CA VAL A 89 7.30 -10.72 -1.64
C VAL A 89 6.09 -9.90 -1.27
N CYS A 90 5.75 -8.93 -2.12
CA CYS A 90 4.51 -8.18 -2.04
C CYS A 90 3.54 -8.66 -3.13
N TYR A 91 2.43 -9.25 -2.72
CA TYR A 91 1.34 -9.61 -3.63
C TYR A 91 0.34 -8.47 -3.71
N VAL A 92 0.17 -7.91 -4.90
CA VAL A 92 -0.80 -6.83 -5.17
C VAL A 92 -2.05 -7.43 -5.79
N TYR A 93 -3.14 -7.45 -5.04
CA TYR A 93 -4.42 -8.00 -5.48
C TYR A 93 -5.29 -6.93 -6.16
N LEU A 94 -5.54 -7.11 -7.46
CA LEU A 94 -6.29 -6.20 -8.31
C LEU A 94 -7.58 -6.86 -8.81
N PRO A 95 -8.70 -6.79 -8.05
CA PRO A 95 -9.97 -7.41 -8.46
C PRO A 95 -10.57 -6.75 -9.69
N ASP A 96 -10.15 -5.55 -10.05
CA ASP A 96 -10.60 -4.74 -11.17
C ASP A 96 -9.69 -4.83 -12.41
N ALA A 97 -8.65 -5.69 -12.40
CA ALA A 97 -7.78 -6.00 -13.53
C ALA A 97 -7.90 -7.48 -13.96
N SER A 98 -7.26 -7.86 -15.05
CA SER A 98 -7.31 -9.24 -15.58
C SER A 98 -5.98 -9.68 -16.16
N SER A 99 -5.53 -10.87 -15.79
CA SER A 99 -4.35 -11.53 -16.36
C SER A 99 -4.55 -11.98 -17.82
N LYS A 100 -5.75 -11.85 -18.37
CA LYS A 100 -6.06 -12.17 -19.77
C LYS A 100 -5.85 -10.99 -20.72
N GLU A 101 -5.64 -9.80 -20.19
CA GLU A 101 -5.42 -8.57 -20.95
C GLU A 101 -3.94 -8.20 -20.91
N ASP A 102 -3.39 -7.71 -22.03
CA ASP A 102 -2.05 -7.13 -22.00
C ASP A 102 -2.09 -5.79 -21.25
N PRO A 103 -1.35 -5.63 -20.16
CA PRO A 103 -1.29 -4.36 -19.41
C PRO A 103 -0.86 -3.16 -20.26
N ARG A 104 -0.21 -3.37 -21.40
CA ARG A 104 0.26 -2.33 -22.32
C ARG A 104 -0.81 -1.87 -23.30
N ASP A 105 -1.90 -2.61 -23.43
CA ASP A 105 -2.99 -2.20 -24.31
C ASP A 105 -3.73 -0.99 -23.70
N PRO A 106 -3.99 0.08 -24.49
CA PRO A 106 -4.72 1.27 -24.02
C PRO A 106 -6.12 0.96 -23.48
N GLY A 107 -6.73 -0.14 -23.94
CA GLY A 107 -8.02 -0.64 -23.49
C GLY A 107 -7.99 -1.42 -22.20
N SER A 108 -6.85 -1.92 -21.79
CA SER A 108 -6.64 -2.77 -20.62
C SER A 108 -7.18 -2.14 -19.33
N ARG A 109 -7.62 -2.99 -18.42
CA ARG A 109 -8.11 -2.59 -17.10
C ARG A 109 -6.97 -2.34 -16.11
N PHE A 110 -5.79 -2.91 -16.32
CA PHE A 110 -4.65 -2.76 -15.41
C PHE A 110 -4.31 -1.29 -15.13
N PRO A 111 -4.12 -0.40 -16.14
CA PRO A 111 -3.81 1.01 -15.90
C PRO A 111 -4.94 1.77 -15.20
N LYS A 112 -6.16 1.26 -15.27
CA LYS A 112 -7.37 1.89 -14.71
C LYS A 112 -7.71 1.37 -13.32
N SER A 113 -6.91 0.46 -12.77
CA SER A 113 -7.14 -0.09 -11.44
C SER A 113 -7.14 1.00 -10.38
N LYS A 114 -8.12 0.94 -9.49
CA LYS A 114 -8.28 1.85 -8.35
C LYS A 114 -7.05 1.84 -7.44
N TRP A 115 -6.30 0.75 -7.45
CA TRP A 115 -5.09 0.60 -6.64
C TRP A 115 -4.07 1.71 -6.91
N PHE A 116 -3.86 2.09 -8.17
CA PHE A 116 -2.92 3.17 -8.53
C PHE A 116 -3.36 4.56 -8.04
N THR A 117 -4.61 4.72 -7.63
CA THR A 117 -5.16 6.00 -7.19
C THR A 117 -5.27 6.13 -5.66
N ARG A 118 -4.95 5.09 -4.89
CA ARG A 118 -4.99 5.11 -3.43
C ARG A 118 -3.70 5.71 -2.84
N GLY A 119 -3.83 6.46 -1.73
CA GLY A 119 -2.67 7.08 -1.07
C GLY A 119 -1.67 6.06 -0.55
N TRP A 120 -2.12 5.14 0.28
CA TRP A 120 -1.27 4.13 0.93
C TRP A 120 -0.52 3.23 -0.04
N THR A 121 -1.14 2.89 -1.18
CA THR A 121 -0.52 2.00 -2.17
C THR A 121 0.73 2.58 -2.84
N LEU A 122 1.03 3.88 -2.67
CA LEU A 122 2.28 4.45 -3.15
C LEU A 122 3.49 3.85 -2.43
N GLN A 123 3.47 3.80 -1.10
CA GLN A 123 4.55 3.16 -0.35
C GLN A 123 4.53 1.63 -0.53
N GLU A 124 3.36 1.02 -0.69
CA GLU A 124 3.23 -0.41 -0.98
C GLU A 124 3.85 -0.81 -2.33
N LEU A 125 3.89 0.13 -3.29
CA LEU A 125 4.58 -0.04 -4.58
C LEU A 125 6.09 0.15 -4.46
N ILE A 126 6.52 1.16 -3.70
CA ILE A 126 7.93 1.61 -3.70
C ILE A 126 8.75 0.88 -2.63
N ALA A 127 8.20 0.69 -1.42
CA ALA A 127 8.93 0.15 -0.28
C ALA A 127 9.48 -1.27 -0.48
N PRO A 128 8.76 -2.24 -1.10
CA PRO A 128 9.27 -3.60 -1.20
C PRO A 128 10.64 -3.65 -1.88
N SER A 129 11.64 -4.14 -1.15
CA SER A 129 12.99 -4.38 -1.69
C SER A 129 13.03 -5.62 -2.58
N ALA A 130 12.15 -6.57 -2.32
CA ALA A 130 11.98 -7.80 -3.09
C ALA A 130 10.90 -7.66 -4.19
N SER A 131 10.38 -8.78 -4.68
CA SER A 131 9.40 -8.81 -5.77
C SER A 131 8.05 -8.22 -5.39
N VAL A 132 7.49 -7.38 -6.26
CA VAL A 132 6.07 -6.98 -6.24
C VAL A 132 5.37 -7.67 -7.39
N VAL A 133 4.37 -8.50 -7.09
CA VAL A 133 3.66 -9.34 -8.06
C VAL A 133 2.20 -8.92 -8.13
N PHE A 134 1.74 -8.51 -9.30
CA PHE A 134 0.35 -8.11 -9.53
C PHE A 134 -0.50 -9.32 -9.90
N LEU A 135 -1.61 -9.49 -9.20
CA LEU A 135 -2.53 -10.62 -9.32
C LEU A 135 -3.94 -10.14 -9.61
N ASP A 136 -4.66 -10.87 -10.46
CA ASP A 136 -6.08 -10.60 -10.75
C ASP A 136 -7.02 -11.20 -9.69
N SER A 137 -8.34 -11.03 -9.89
CA SER A 137 -9.38 -11.57 -9.01
C SER A 137 -9.36 -13.11 -8.86
N SER A 138 -8.69 -13.81 -9.78
CA SER A 138 -8.51 -15.27 -9.74
C SER A 138 -7.15 -15.69 -9.21
N TRP A 139 -6.39 -14.77 -8.59
CA TRP A 139 -5.04 -14.99 -8.10
C TRP A 139 -4.05 -15.42 -9.19
N LYS A 140 -4.32 -15.03 -10.44
CA LYS A 140 -3.42 -15.25 -11.58
C LYS A 140 -2.53 -14.03 -11.75
N GLU A 141 -1.27 -14.28 -12.02
CA GLU A 141 -0.27 -13.25 -12.25
C GLU A 141 -0.60 -12.45 -13.51
N ILE A 142 -0.56 -11.12 -13.36
CA ILE A 142 -0.62 -10.14 -14.46
C ILE A 142 0.81 -9.79 -14.89
N GLY A 143 1.72 -9.68 -13.92
CA GLY A 143 3.13 -9.36 -14.09
C GLY A 143 3.75 -8.88 -12.77
N THR A 144 4.99 -8.43 -12.84
CA THR A 144 5.75 -7.91 -11.69
C THR A 144 6.02 -6.42 -11.85
N ARG A 145 6.40 -5.73 -10.76
CA ARG A 145 6.88 -4.34 -10.82
C ARG A 145 8.02 -4.19 -11.85
N TYR A 146 8.91 -5.16 -11.92
CA TYR A 146 10.02 -5.17 -12.85
C TYR A 146 9.55 -5.37 -14.30
N SER A 147 8.71 -6.37 -14.57
CA SER A 147 8.25 -6.68 -15.95
C SER A 147 7.28 -5.63 -16.52
N LEU A 148 6.65 -4.81 -15.65
CA LEU A 148 5.67 -3.78 -16.01
C LEU A 148 6.15 -2.36 -15.64
N CYS A 149 7.43 -2.15 -15.39
CA CYS A 149 7.98 -0.88 -14.94
C CYS A 149 7.67 0.28 -15.89
N ASP A 150 7.67 0.03 -17.20
CA ASP A 150 7.29 0.99 -18.25
C ASP A 150 5.82 1.43 -18.15
N VAL A 151 4.92 0.48 -17.96
CA VAL A 151 3.47 0.75 -17.81
C VAL A 151 3.22 1.47 -16.49
N ILE A 152 3.80 0.97 -15.38
CA ILE A 152 3.65 1.57 -14.06
C ILE A 152 4.20 2.99 -14.05
N SER A 153 5.34 3.23 -14.67
CA SER A 153 5.92 4.58 -14.81
C SER A 153 4.97 5.53 -15.55
N THR A 154 4.36 5.05 -16.63
CA THR A 154 3.36 5.83 -17.40
C THR A 154 2.13 6.19 -16.55
N ILE A 155 1.64 5.25 -15.72
CA ILE A 155 0.45 5.46 -14.86
C ILE A 155 0.76 6.42 -13.71
N THR A 156 1.94 6.27 -13.09
CA THR A 156 2.24 6.88 -11.78
C THR A 156 3.19 8.06 -11.85
N SER A 157 3.83 8.28 -13.01
CA SER A 157 4.94 9.22 -13.20
C SER A 157 6.17 8.92 -12.32
N ILE A 158 6.26 7.71 -11.77
CA ILE A 158 7.43 7.24 -11.03
C ILE A 158 8.46 6.79 -12.07
N PRO A 159 9.73 7.27 -12.00
CA PRO A 159 10.77 6.86 -12.94
C PRO A 159 11.00 5.35 -12.94
N VAL A 160 11.26 4.80 -14.13
CA VAL A 160 11.55 3.36 -14.31
C VAL A 160 12.72 2.91 -13.43
N GLU A 161 13.76 3.74 -13.33
CA GLU A 161 14.96 3.45 -12.55
C GLU A 161 14.64 3.26 -11.06
N LEU A 162 13.63 3.99 -10.52
CA LEU A 162 13.19 3.78 -9.14
C LEU A 162 12.41 2.48 -8.98
N LEU A 163 11.55 2.16 -9.96
CA LEU A 163 10.77 0.92 -9.95
C LEU A 163 11.64 -0.34 -10.04
N GLU A 164 12.81 -0.22 -10.69
CA GLU A 164 13.78 -1.30 -10.83
C GLU A 164 14.72 -1.41 -9.63
N ASN A 165 15.27 -0.29 -9.16
CA ASN A 165 16.40 -0.26 -8.22
C ASN A 165 16.04 0.19 -6.80
N GLY A 166 14.87 0.79 -6.60
CA GLY A 166 14.35 1.19 -5.29
C GLY A 166 15.07 2.34 -4.58
N ASP A 167 16.02 3.04 -5.23
CA ASP A 167 16.84 4.08 -4.58
C ASP A 167 16.11 5.44 -4.54
N LEU A 168 15.41 5.69 -3.44
CA LEU A 168 14.70 6.95 -3.19
C LEU A 168 15.61 8.15 -2.95
N THR A 169 16.90 7.95 -2.64
CA THR A 169 17.80 9.06 -2.28
C THR A 169 18.12 9.97 -3.47
N LYS A 170 17.95 9.46 -4.69
CA LYS A 170 18.19 10.20 -5.93
C LYS A 170 17.09 11.22 -6.30
N TYR A 171 15.98 11.21 -5.58
CA TYR A 171 14.80 11.99 -5.95
C TYR A 171 14.50 13.07 -4.92
N SER A 172 14.21 14.28 -5.43
CA SER A 172 13.88 15.41 -4.59
C SER A 172 12.55 15.24 -3.86
N ILE A 173 12.34 16.05 -2.81
CA ILE A 173 11.08 16.08 -2.07
C ILE A 173 9.90 16.38 -3.01
N ALA A 174 10.04 17.37 -3.91
CA ALA A 174 8.99 17.70 -4.87
C ALA A 174 8.64 16.54 -5.80
N GLN A 175 9.64 15.78 -6.27
CA GLN A 175 9.38 14.60 -7.09
C GLN A 175 8.59 13.53 -6.31
N LYS A 176 9.01 13.20 -5.09
CA LYS A 176 8.30 12.24 -4.23
C LYS A 176 6.86 12.69 -3.94
N MET A 177 6.66 13.98 -3.66
CA MET A 177 5.33 14.56 -3.47
C MET A 177 4.47 14.47 -4.74
N SER A 178 5.07 14.68 -5.92
CA SER A 178 4.33 14.63 -7.20
C SER A 178 3.71 13.25 -7.47
N TRP A 179 4.35 12.15 -7.05
CA TRP A 179 3.81 10.79 -7.20
C TRP A 179 2.57 10.54 -6.34
N ALA A 180 2.37 11.35 -5.31
CA ALA A 180 1.21 11.29 -4.43
C ALA A 180 0.08 12.25 -4.83
N ALA A 181 0.34 13.26 -5.69
CA ALA A 181 -0.53 14.40 -5.94
C ALA A 181 -1.97 14.01 -6.33
N PHE A 182 -2.12 12.98 -7.15
CA PHE A 182 -3.44 12.55 -7.67
C PHE A 182 -4.02 11.36 -6.91
N ARG A 183 -3.36 10.92 -5.83
CA ARG A 183 -3.86 9.81 -5.00
C ARG A 183 -4.89 10.29 -3.99
N LYS A 184 -5.78 9.38 -3.61
CA LYS A 184 -6.91 9.66 -2.70
C LYS A 184 -6.83 8.76 -1.49
N THR A 185 -7.21 9.31 -0.34
CA THR A 185 -7.33 8.59 0.92
C THR A 185 -8.76 8.69 1.44
N THR A 186 -9.17 7.71 2.24
CA THR A 186 -10.50 7.73 2.87
C THR A 186 -10.55 8.76 3.99
N ARG A 187 -9.49 8.84 4.81
CA ARG A 187 -9.30 9.90 5.79
C ARG A 187 -8.39 10.97 5.19
N GLU A 188 -8.70 12.20 5.40
CA GLU A 188 -7.92 13.31 4.84
C GLU A 188 -6.51 13.41 5.44
N GLU A 189 -6.33 13.03 6.70
CA GLU A 189 -5.03 13.00 7.37
C GLU A 189 -4.08 11.96 6.75
N ASP A 190 -4.61 10.87 6.21
CA ASP A 190 -3.81 9.83 5.56
C ASP A 190 -3.08 10.35 4.31
N ARG A 191 -3.46 11.50 3.76
CA ARG A 191 -2.68 12.17 2.71
C ARG A 191 -1.26 12.49 3.19
N ALA A 192 -1.11 12.77 4.48
CA ALA A 192 0.20 12.99 5.10
C ALA A 192 0.80 11.66 5.59
N TYR A 193 0.02 10.88 6.33
CA TYR A 193 0.56 9.68 6.99
C TYR A 193 1.02 8.61 6.01
N SER A 194 0.35 8.48 4.86
CA SER A 194 0.80 7.56 3.80
C SER A 194 2.12 7.97 3.11
N LEU A 195 2.66 9.12 3.44
CA LEU A 195 3.93 9.60 2.89
C LEU A 195 5.09 9.52 3.88
N MET A 196 4.82 9.29 5.17
CA MET A 196 5.85 9.33 6.22
C MET A 196 7.04 8.44 5.89
N GLY A 197 6.78 7.20 5.46
CA GLY A 197 7.85 6.26 5.13
C GLY A 197 8.68 6.64 3.90
N LEU A 198 8.11 7.35 2.92
CA LEU A 198 8.86 7.82 1.74
C LEU A 198 9.90 8.90 2.11
N PHE A 199 9.69 9.61 3.22
CA PHE A 199 10.56 10.67 3.70
C PHE A 199 11.36 10.27 4.95
N ASP A 200 11.24 9.01 5.40
CA ASP A 200 11.81 8.51 6.65
C ASP A 200 11.42 9.36 7.87
N ILE A 201 10.17 9.80 7.90
CA ILE A 201 9.59 10.60 8.99
C ILE A 201 8.77 9.70 9.90
N CYS A 202 8.94 9.90 11.22
CA CYS A 202 8.11 9.32 12.26
C CYS A 202 7.40 10.43 13.01
N MET A 203 6.06 10.42 12.97
CA MET A 203 5.25 11.36 13.74
C MET A 203 3.96 10.69 14.26
N PRO A 204 3.44 11.11 15.43
CA PRO A 204 2.19 10.54 15.95
C PRO A 204 1.03 10.87 15.02
N PRO A 205 0.25 9.87 14.56
CA PRO A 205 -0.99 10.12 13.84
C PRO A 205 -2.06 10.67 14.79
N ILE A 206 -2.67 11.78 14.43
CA ILE A 206 -3.73 12.45 15.20
C ILE A 206 -4.96 12.55 14.31
N TYR A 207 -5.79 11.51 14.33
CA TYR A 207 -7.04 11.56 13.57
C TYR A 207 -8.02 12.56 14.20
N GLY A 208 -8.62 13.36 13.33
CA GLY A 208 -9.49 14.48 13.72
C GLY A 208 -8.79 15.85 13.72
N GLU A 209 -7.47 15.90 13.46
CA GLU A 209 -6.79 17.19 13.32
C GLU A 209 -7.06 17.88 11.97
N GLY A 210 -7.54 17.09 10.97
CA GLY A 210 -7.79 17.51 9.61
C GLY A 210 -6.56 17.42 8.71
N GLY A 211 -6.81 17.13 7.42
CA GLY A 211 -5.75 16.84 6.44
C GLY A 211 -4.74 17.96 6.26
N ALA A 212 -5.18 19.23 6.31
CA ALA A 212 -4.27 20.37 6.17
C ALA A 212 -3.24 20.45 7.31
N LYS A 213 -3.67 20.20 8.56
CA LYS A 213 -2.76 20.22 9.72
C LYS A 213 -1.82 19.02 9.70
N ALA A 214 -2.33 17.82 9.40
CA ALA A 214 -1.51 16.62 9.27
C ALA A 214 -0.41 16.83 8.22
N PHE A 215 -0.76 17.40 7.06
CA PHE A 215 0.18 17.66 5.98
C PHE A 215 1.21 18.74 6.35
N MET A 216 0.78 19.81 7.01
CA MET A 216 1.70 20.84 7.53
C MET A 216 2.70 20.26 8.54
N ARG A 217 2.27 19.36 9.43
CA ARG A 217 3.17 18.66 10.36
C ARG A 217 4.19 17.80 9.61
N LEU A 218 3.76 17.04 8.61
CA LEU A 218 4.67 16.27 7.75
C LEU A 218 5.71 17.17 7.11
N GLN A 219 5.31 18.29 6.51
CA GLN A 219 6.25 19.25 5.91
C GLN A 219 7.24 19.82 6.95
N GLN A 220 6.77 20.14 8.16
CA GLN A 220 7.63 20.62 9.24
C GLN A 220 8.68 19.58 9.65
N GLU A 221 8.29 18.30 9.74
CA GLU A 221 9.25 17.23 10.06
C GLU A 221 10.26 17.03 8.92
N ILE A 222 9.82 17.09 7.67
CA ILE A 222 10.72 16.99 6.51
C ILE A 222 11.75 18.13 6.50
N ILE A 223 11.32 19.38 6.77
CA ILE A 223 12.21 20.56 6.82
C ILE A 223 13.28 20.42 7.91
N LYS A 224 12.98 19.75 9.03
CA LYS A 224 13.95 19.52 10.11
C LYS A 224 15.08 18.55 9.74
N THR A 225 14.80 17.65 8.80
CA THR A 225 15.69 16.52 8.47
C THR A 225 16.33 16.63 7.09
N SER A 226 15.93 17.59 6.27
CA SER A 226 16.37 17.71 4.88
C SER A 226 16.69 19.16 4.51
N ASP A 227 17.80 19.35 3.80
CA ASP A 227 18.19 20.62 3.17
C ASP A 227 17.62 20.81 1.76
N ASP A 228 16.76 19.92 1.30
CA ASP A 228 16.15 19.98 -0.03
C ASP A 228 15.05 21.04 -0.09
N HIS A 229 15.38 22.19 -0.66
CA HIS A 229 14.47 23.34 -0.80
C HIS A 229 13.34 23.09 -1.80
N SER A 230 13.33 21.98 -2.54
CA SER A 230 12.24 21.68 -3.48
C SER A 230 10.89 21.50 -2.76
N ILE A 231 10.88 21.30 -1.44
CA ILE A 231 9.66 21.28 -0.62
C ILE A 231 8.83 22.57 -0.77
N PHE A 232 9.47 23.69 -1.06
CA PHE A 232 8.79 24.99 -1.28
C PHE A 232 8.24 25.18 -2.70
N ALA A 233 8.56 24.27 -3.61
CA ALA A 233 8.06 24.26 -4.99
C ALA A 233 6.80 23.38 -5.17
N TRP A 234 6.34 22.80 -4.08
CA TRP A 234 5.17 21.90 -4.05
C TRP A 234 3.89 22.67 -3.65
#